data_2411814fed391dba8d0e917ef2b12601
#
_entry.id   2411814fed391dba8d0e917ef2b12601
#
_cell.length_a   1.000
_cell.length_b   1.000
_cell.length_c   1.000
_cell.angle_alpha   90.00
_cell.angle_beta   90.00
_cell.angle_gamma   90.00
#
_symmetry.space_group_name_H-M   'P 1'
#
loop_
_entity.id
_entity.type
_entity.pdbx_description
1 polymer ?
#
loop_
_entity_poly.entity_id
_entity_poly.type
_entity_poly.pdbx_seq_one_letter_code
_entity_poly.pdbx_strand_id
1 'polypeptide(L)'
;GTPEEPSVIFKINASQWMLEEKITPETLFVKIENLENILFGKTSSDVLAMRAESIFGVCFKEGRPQVEEVVVPAGTLVPVRFLSTLNSKNNKTGETFDFQIAENVFIDNKLIIPANSEGVGEITKAKKATILSRPGKLEIEFKSVLALDGTSLGLILGEKAEEENKRLYVAVGAGILGLIVLSSPIGLVFGALVPGKNVKIEEGTEMFLQVKEDTTVIALVH
;
A
#
# COMPACT_ATOMS: atom_id res chain seq x y z
N GLY A 1 -4.53 -6.60 19.01
CA GLY A 1 -5.93 -6.49 19.46
C GLY A 1 -6.72 -7.75 19.15
N THR A 2 -7.91 -7.81 19.61
CA THR A 2 -8.90 -8.85 19.27
C THR A 2 -10.13 -8.17 18.68
N PRO A 3 -11.08 -8.90 18.06
CA PRO A 3 -12.34 -8.31 17.59
C PRO A 3 -13.12 -7.63 18.69
N GLU A 4 -13.12 -8.18 19.92
CA GLU A 4 -13.81 -7.62 21.08
C GLU A 4 -13.09 -6.40 21.67
N GLU A 5 -11.75 -6.35 21.54
CA GLU A 5 -10.91 -5.27 22.03
C GLU A 5 -9.85 -4.88 20.99
N PRO A 6 -10.27 -4.14 19.92
CA PRO A 6 -9.37 -3.72 18.86
C PRO A 6 -8.25 -2.79 19.36
N SER A 7 -7.10 -2.87 18.71
CA SER A 7 -5.94 -2.04 19.06
C SER A 7 -6.21 -0.54 18.86
N VAL A 8 -5.40 0.31 19.50
CA VAL A 8 -5.46 1.78 19.28
C VAL A 8 -5.26 2.12 17.80
N ILE A 9 -4.36 1.42 17.11
CA ILE A 9 -4.10 1.63 15.69
C ILE A 9 -5.36 1.32 14.87
N PHE A 10 -6.01 0.17 15.11
CA PHE A 10 -7.27 -0.18 14.45
C PHE A 10 -8.33 0.90 14.67
N LYS A 11 -8.58 1.30 15.93
CA LYS A 11 -9.61 2.28 16.28
C LYS A 11 -9.42 3.59 15.54
N ILE A 12 -8.19 4.09 15.49
CA ILE A 12 -7.88 5.36 14.80
C ILE A 12 -7.96 5.23 13.29
N ASN A 13 -7.40 4.17 12.70
CA ASN A 13 -7.47 3.96 11.26
C ASN A 13 -8.92 3.74 10.79
N ALA A 14 -9.71 2.95 11.51
CA ALA A 14 -11.13 2.73 11.22
C ALA A 14 -11.94 4.02 11.33
N SER A 15 -11.68 4.84 12.35
CA SER A 15 -12.35 6.14 12.52
C SER A 15 -11.98 7.12 11.40
N GLN A 16 -10.71 7.19 11.03
CA GLN A 16 -10.28 8.03 9.93
C GLN A 16 -10.90 7.58 8.60
N TRP A 17 -10.89 6.28 8.32
CA TRP A 17 -11.49 5.74 7.11
C TRP A 17 -13.00 6.02 7.04
N MET A 18 -13.70 5.87 8.16
CA MET A 18 -15.16 6.16 8.23
C MET A 18 -15.47 7.63 7.89
N LEU A 19 -14.61 8.58 8.30
CA LEU A 19 -14.83 10.01 8.09
C LEU A 19 -14.33 10.51 6.74
N GLU A 20 -13.25 9.93 6.23
CA GLU A 20 -12.51 10.45 5.08
C GLU A 20 -12.41 9.44 3.91
N GLU A 21 -12.89 8.21 4.07
CA GLU A 21 -12.78 7.07 3.13
C GLU A 21 -11.33 6.74 2.70
N LYS A 22 -10.37 7.16 3.51
CA LYS A 22 -8.93 6.94 3.32
C LYS A 22 -8.23 6.95 4.66
N ILE A 23 -6.98 6.48 4.69
CA ILE A 23 -6.06 6.75 5.79
C ILE A 23 -4.86 7.53 5.29
N THR A 24 -4.35 8.42 6.15
CA THR A 24 -3.18 9.24 5.84
C THR A 24 -1.91 8.60 6.43
N PRO A 25 -0.72 8.92 5.89
CA PRO A 25 0.54 8.35 6.37
C PRO A 25 1.07 8.97 7.65
N GLU A 26 0.33 9.88 8.26
CA GLU A 26 0.76 10.58 9.47
C GLU A 26 0.92 9.64 10.67
N THR A 27 1.70 10.09 11.64
CA THR A 27 1.87 9.35 12.90
C THR A 27 0.54 9.21 13.65
N LEU A 28 0.42 8.16 14.44
CA LEU A 28 -0.78 7.91 15.26
C LEU A 28 -1.18 9.11 16.10
N PHE A 29 -0.20 9.83 16.67
CA PHE A 29 -0.44 11.03 17.47
C PHE A 29 -1.09 12.15 16.65
N VAL A 30 -0.57 12.45 15.47
CA VAL A 30 -1.10 13.47 14.55
C VAL A 30 -2.51 13.10 14.07
N LYS A 31 -2.73 11.84 13.72
CA LYS A 31 -4.07 11.35 13.36
C LYS A 31 -5.09 11.59 14.49
N ILE A 32 -4.74 11.26 15.74
CA ILE A 32 -5.60 11.46 16.89
C ILE A 32 -5.93 12.95 17.06
N GLU A 33 -4.94 13.85 17.00
CA GLU A 33 -5.17 15.29 17.11
C GLU A 33 -6.07 15.83 16.01
N ASN A 34 -5.85 15.40 14.75
CA ASN A 34 -6.67 15.79 13.61
C ASN A 34 -8.13 15.33 13.79
N LEU A 35 -8.35 14.07 14.15
CA LEU A 35 -9.68 13.53 14.38
C LEU A 35 -10.40 14.20 15.55
N GLU A 36 -9.71 14.51 16.66
CA GLU A 36 -10.28 15.25 17.77
C GLU A 36 -10.69 16.67 17.36
N ASN A 37 -9.87 17.35 16.57
CA ASN A 37 -10.22 18.68 16.07
C ASN A 37 -11.45 18.63 15.15
N ILE A 38 -11.55 17.61 14.29
CA ILE A 38 -12.73 17.40 13.42
C ILE A 38 -13.99 17.13 14.26
N LEU A 39 -13.89 16.23 15.24
CA LEU A 39 -15.04 15.74 15.97
C LEU A 39 -15.45 16.64 17.15
N PHE A 40 -14.48 17.25 17.84
CA PHE A 40 -14.69 17.95 19.11
C PHE A 40 -14.28 19.44 19.08
N GLY A 41 -13.59 19.88 18.01
CA GLY A 41 -13.07 21.25 17.90
C GLY A 41 -11.90 21.57 18.83
N LYS A 42 -11.35 20.58 19.52
CA LYS A 42 -10.21 20.71 20.45
C LYS A 42 -9.54 19.36 20.67
N THR A 43 -8.25 19.39 21.05
CA THR A 43 -7.50 18.20 21.47
C THR A 43 -7.63 17.93 22.97
N SER A 44 -7.55 16.65 23.36
CA SER A 44 -7.49 16.21 24.75
C SER A 44 -6.05 16.07 25.25
N SER A 45 -5.85 16.21 26.55
CA SER A 45 -4.59 15.90 27.24
C SER A 45 -4.55 14.48 27.83
N ASP A 46 -5.59 13.69 27.62
CA ASP A 46 -5.67 12.32 28.11
C ASP A 46 -4.65 11.40 27.43
N VAL A 47 -4.47 10.20 27.95
CA VAL A 47 -3.59 9.19 27.35
C VAL A 47 -4.17 8.70 26.01
N LEU A 48 -3.30 8.34 25.07
CA LEU A 48 -3.68 8.01 23.69
C LEU A 48 -4.80 6.95 23.59
N ALA A 49 -4.79 5.95 24.46
CA ALA A 49 -5.81 4.90 24.46
C ALA A 49 -7.22 5.44 24.76
N MET A 50 -7.35 6.36 25.72
CA MET A 50 -8.63 6.98 26.06
C MET A 50 -9.10 7.93 24.95
N ARG A 51 -8.19 8.67 24.34
CA ARG A 51 -8.48 9.56 23.21
C ARG A 51 -8.99 8.74 22.01
N ALA A 52 -8.31 7.64 21.69
CA ALA A 52 -8.72 6.73 20.63
C ALA A 52 -10.09 6.09 20.87
N GLU A 53 -10.37 5.69 22.14
CA GLU A 53 -11.68 5.14 22.51
C GLU A 53 -12.79 6.18 22.36
N SER A 54 -12.53 7.43 22.78
CA SER A 54 -13.47 8.53 22.63
C SER A 54 -13.81 8.82 21.16
N ILE A 55 -12.79 8.90 20.29
CA ILE A 55 -12.93 9.09 18.84
C ILE A 55 -13.74 7.93 18.24
N PHE A 56 -13.32 6.70 18.51
CA PHE A 56 -13.96 5.49 17.99
C PHE A 56 -15.42 5.38 18.42
N GLY A 57 -15.72 5.67 19.70
CA GLY A 57 -17.08 5.68 20.23
C GLY A 57 -18.00 6.71 19.59
N VAL A 58 -17.48 7.85 19.12
CA VAL A 58 -18.26 8.86 18.39
C VAL A 58 -18.48 8.45 16.94
N CYS A 59 -17.45 7.95 16.26
CA CYS A 59 -17.54 7.51 14.87
C CYS A 59 -18.52 6.35 14.68
N PHE A 60 -18.61 5.47 15.68
CA PHE A 60 -19.44 4.26 15.61
C PHE A 60 -20.57 4.27 16.66
N LYS A 61 -21.23 5.42 16.82
CA LYS A 61 -22.22 5.68 17.85
C LYS A 61 -23.51 4.87 17.73
N GLU A 62 -23.91 4.49 16.52
CA GLU A 62 -25.16 3.74 16.25
C GLU A 62 -25.04 2.22 16.44
N GLY A 63 -23.89 1.76 16.88
CA GLY A 63 -23.54 0.35 17.12
C GLY A 63 -22.04 0.20 17.09
N ARG A 64 -21.49 -0.71 17.89
CA ARG A 64 -20.07 -1.08 17.70
C ARG A 64 -19.91 -1.59 16.26
N PRO A 65 -18.90 -1.11 15.51
CA PRO A 65 -18.66 -1.65 14.18
C PRO A 65 -18.47 -3.16 14.31
N GLN A 66 -18.99 -3.89 13.36
CA GLN A 66 -18.69 -5.32 13.31
C GLN A 66 -17.22 -5.47 12.93
N VAL A 67 -16.46 -6.05 13.82
CA VAL A 67 -15.04 -6.28 13.68
C VAL A 67 -14.82 -7.78 13.71
N GLU A 68 -14.15 -8.30 12.70
CA GLU A 68 -13.91 -9.73 12.57
C GLU A 68 -12.44 -10.03 12.31
N GLU A 69 -12.02 -11.19 12.80
CA GLU A 69 -10.74 -11.77 12.41
C GLU A 69 -10.88 -12.41 11.02
N VAL A 70 -9.98 -12.06 10.12
CA VAL A 70 -10.01 -12.51 8.72
C VAL A 70 -8.64 -13.02 8.33
N VAL A 71 -8.60 -14.18 7.70
CA VAL A 71 -7.40 -14.66 7.01
C VAL A 71 -7.35 -14.02 5.63
N VAL A 72 -6.32 -13.22 5.38
CA VAL A 72 -6.00 -12.69 4.05
C VAL A 72 -5.22 -13.76 3.30
N PRO A 73 -5.79 -14.41 2.26
CA PRO A 73 -5.09 -15.47 1.56
C PRO A 73 -3.87 -14.98 0.79
N ALA A 74 -2.84 -15.79 0.71
CA ALA A 74 -1.76 -15.62 -0.27
C ALA A 74 -2.36 -15.48 -1.68
N GLY A 75 -1.82 -14.54 -2.47
CA GLY A 75 -2.35 -14.25 -3.80
C GLY A 75 -3.55 -13.28 -3.82
N THR A 76 -3.97 -12.72 -2.68
CA THR A 76 -4.91 -11.60 -2.66
C THR A 76 -4.29 -10.42 -3.41
N LEU A 77 -5.00 -9.90 -4.43
CA LEU A 77 -4.52 -8.78 -5.25
C LEU A 77 -4.57 -7.47 -4.48
N VAL A 78 -3.51 -6.69 -4.62
CA VAL A 78 -3.33 -5.39 -3.97
C VAL A 78 -2.92 -4.36 -5.02
N PRO A 79 -3.79 -3.40 -5.37
CA PRO A 79 -3.46 -2.33 -6.29
C PRO A 79 -2.55 -1.30 -5.61
N VAL A 80 -1.40 -1.03 -6.21
CA VAL A 80 -0.41 -0.07 -5.70
C VAL A 80 -0.13 1.04 -6.69
N ARG A 81 0.27 2.21 -6.19
CA ARG A 81 0.64 3.39 -6.95
C ARG A 81 1.98 3.93 -6.49
N PHE A 82 2.89 4.19 -7.40
CA PHE A 82 4.18 4.81 -7.09
C PHE A 82 4.01 6.28 -6.70
N LEU A 83 4.62 6.70 -5.59
CA LEU A 83 4.59 8.08 -5.08
C LEU A 83 5.72 8.96 -5.62
N SER A 84 6.67 8.38 -6.34
CA SER A 84 7.77 9.09 -6.97
C SER A 84 8.21 8.42 -8.26
N THR A 85 8.82 9.21 -9.16
CA THR A 85 9.40 8.68 -10.40
C THR A 85 10.69 7.93 -10.11
N LEU A 86 10.76 6.65 -10.51
CA LEU A 86 11.96 5.83 -10.46
C LEU A 86 12.66 5.80 -11.82
N ASN A 87 13.98 5.99 -11.85
CA ASN A 87 14.74 6.05 -13.09
C ASN A 87 16.10 5.37 -12.97
N SER A 88 16.41 4.42 -13.84
CA SER A 88 17.68 3.66 -13.84
C SER A 88 18.93 4.51 -14.08
N LYS A 89 18.76 5.77 -14.53
CA LYS A 89 19.87 6.73 -14.71
C LYS A 89 20.21 7.44 -13.41
N ASN A 90 19.20 7.76 -12.60
CA ASN A 90 19.34 8.68 -11.46
C ASN A 90 19.36 7.94 -10.11
N ASN A 91 18.52 6.91 -9.98
CA ASN A 91 18.46 6.15 -8.74
C ASN A 91 19.65 5.18 -8.59
N LYS A 92 19.92 4.82 -7.35
CA LYS A 92 21.02 3.93 -6.96
C LYS A 92 20.51 2.67 -6.31
N THR A 93 21.28 1.61 -6.38
CA THR A 93 21.07 0.39 -5.61
C THR A 93 21.09 0.70 -4.11
N GLY A 94 20.13 0.16 -3.36
CA GLY A 94 19.96 0.39 -1.92
C GLY A 94 19.09 1.60 -1.57
N GLU A 95 18.64 2.41 -2.54
CA GLU A 95 17.67 3.47 -2.29
C GLU A 95 16.28 2.88 -2.03
N THR A 96 15.56 3.49 -1.10
CA THR A 96 14.15 3.18 -0.84
C THR A 96 13.25 4.07 -1.68
N PHE A 97 12.02 3.60 -1.92
CA PHE A 97 10.96 4.38 -2.53
C PHE A 97 9.64 4.11 -1.82
N ASP A 98 8.76 5.09 -1.83
CA ASP A 98 7.44 4.98 -1.23
C ASP A 98 6.40 4.67 -2.30
N PHE A 99 5.42 3.87 -1.92
CA PHE A 99 4.22 3.59 -2.70
C PHE A 99 3.00 3.65 -1.79
N GLN A 100 1.83 3.73 -2.37
CA GLN A 100 0.56 3.68 -1.63
C GLN A 100 -0.40 2.67 -2.25
N ILE A 101 -1.37 2.23 -1.47
CA ILE A 101 -2.49 1.44 -1.95
C ILE A 101 -3.41 2.34 -2.75
N ALA A 102 -3.69 1.97 -4.01
CA ALA A 102 -4.46 2.80 -4.92
C ALA A 102 -5.96 2.79 -4.61
N GLU A 103 -6.49 1.66 -4.14
CA GLU A 103 -7.91 1.46 -3.81
C GLU A 103 -8.05 0.60 -2.55
N ASN A 104 -9.21 0.71 -1.86
CA ASN A 104 -9.51 -0.16 -0.72
C ASN A 104 -9.48 -1.64 -1.11
N VAL A 105 -8.84 -2.47 -0.31
CA VAL A 105 -8.81 -3.92 -0.48
C VAL A 105 -9.81 -4.56 0.50
N PHE A 106 -10.80 -5.24 -0.05
CA PHE A 106 -11.83 -5.95 0.70
C PHE A 106 -11.74 -7.46 0.49
N ILE A 107 -12.12 -8.22 1.52
CA ILE A 107 -12.40 -9.66 1.46
C ILE A 107 -13.78 -9.88 2.06
N ASP A 108 -14.72 -10.43 1.29
CA ASP A 108 -16.09 -10.71 1.73
C ASP A 108 -16.74 -9.51 2.44
N ASN A 109 -16.66 -8.33 1.81
CA ASN A 109 -17.15 -7.05 2.35
C ASN A 109 -16.48 -6.56 3.63
N LYS A 110 -15.29 -7.08 3.96
CA LYS A 110 -14.48 -6.66 5.10
C LYS A 110 -13.28 -5.87 4.62
N LEU A 111 -13.09 -4.66 5.13
CA LEU A 111 -11.97 -3.80 4.79
C LEU A 111 -10.69 -4.33 5.43
N ILE A 112 -9.73 -4.68 4.58
CA ILE A 112 -8.43 -5.22 4.98
C ILE A 112 -7.35 -4.14 4.92
N ILE A 113 -7.19 -3.51 3.74
CA ILE A 113 -6.19 -2.47 3.52
C ILE A 113 -6.91 -1.24 2.97
N PRO A 114 -6.96 -0.15 3.72
CA PRO A 114 -7.53 1.10 3.23
C PRO A 114 -6.71 1.71 2.10
N ALA A 115 -7.38 2.43 1.20
CA ALA A 115 -6.71 3.28 0.21
C ALA A 115 -5.76 4.28 0.89
N ASN A 116 -4.70 4.65 0.19
CA ASN A 116 -3.62 5.53 0.66
C ASN A 116 -2.80 4.98 1.86
N SER A 117 -3.00 3.72 2.26
CA SER A 117 -2.02 3.04 3.13
C SER A 117 -0.67 3.03 2.45
N GLU A 118 0.36 3.50 3.13
CA GLU A 118 1.71 3.57 2.57
C GLU A 118 2.50 2.28 2.81
N GLY A 119 3.38 2.00 1.85
CA GLY A 119 4.37 0.96 1.94
C GLY A 119 5.72 1.45 1.40
N VAL A 120 6.77 0.73 1.76
CA VAL A 120 8.14 1.04 1.35
C VAL A 120 8.69 -0.08 0.50
N GLY A 121 9.33 0.29 -0.60
CA GLY A 121 10.10 -0.60 -1.44
C GLY A 121 11.59 -0.24 -1.45
N GLU A 122 12.39 -1.11 -2.05
CA GLU A 122 13.83 -0.93 -2.19
C GLU A 122 14.27 -1.19 -3.64
N ILE A 123 15.18 -0.36 -4.13
CA ILE A 123 15.85 -0.57 -5.41
C ILE A 123 17.02 -1.52 -5.17
N THR A 124 16.82 -2.79 -5.50
CA THR A 124 17.84 -3.83 -5.32
C THR A 124 18.94 -3.77 -6.36
N LYS A 125 18.63 -3.13 -7.52
CA LYS A 125 19.64 -2.86 -8.57
C LYS A 125 19.20 -1.76 -9.51
N ALA A 126 20.10 -0.82 -9.79
CA ALA A 126 19.95 0.20 -10.81
C ALA A 126 21.13 0.15 -11.80
N LYS A 127 20.82 0.00 -13.08
CA LYS A 127 21.82 0.07 -14.17
C LYS A 127 21.36 1.06 -15.22
N LYS A 128 22.15 2.09 -15.44
CA LYS A 128 21.89 3.06 -16.50
C LYS A 128 22.19 2.47 -17.88
N ALA A 129 21.47 2.92 -18.89
CA ALA A 129 21.76 2.59 -20.28
C ALA A 129 23.14 3.05 -20.73
N THR A 130 23.73 2.31 -21.66
CA THR A 130 24.97 2.71 -22.35
C THR A 130 24.66 3.02 -23.82
N ILE A 131 25.31 4.04 -24.36
CA ILE A 131 24.94 4.73 -25.63
C ILE A 131 24.83 3.79 -26.85
N LEU A 132 25.47 2.64 -26.86
CA LEU A 132 25.57 1.81 -28.08
C LEU A 132 25.11 0.35 -27.91
N SER A 133 24.73 -0.15 -26.73
CA SER A 133 24.48 -1.58 -26.64
C SER A 133 23.59 -2.11 -25.52
N ARG A 134 23.43 -1.44 -24.41
CA ARG A 134 22.68 -2.02 -23.26
C ARG A 134 21.54 -1.10 -22.81
N PRO A 135 20.30 -1.63 -22.74
CA PRO A 135 19.19 -0.92 -22.14
C PRO A 135 19.42 -0.72 -20.64
N GLY A 136 18.79 0.30 -20.07
CA GLY A 136 18.74 0.50 -18.63
C GLY A 136 17.93 -0.62 -17.95
N LYS A 137 18.21 -0.85 -16.68
CA LYS A 137 17.52 -1.85 -15.86
C LYS A 137 17.30 -1.33 -14.44
N LEU A 138 16.11 -1.56 -13.91
CA LEU A 138 15.77 -1.40 -12.48
C LEU A 138 15.29 -2.75 -11.96
N GLU A 139 15.83 -3.17 -10.82
CA GLU A 139 15.29 -4.26 -10.01
C GLU A 139 14.80 -3.64 -8.71
N ILE A 140 13.55 -3.88 -8.36
CA ILE A 140 12.93 -3.35 -7.15
C ILE A 140 12.25 -4.47 -6.37
N GLU A 141 12.17 -4.31 -5.07
CA GLU A 141 11.44 -5.19 -4.17
C GLU A 141 10.44 -4.36 -3.37
N PHE A 142 9.20 -4.79 -3.37
CA PHE A 142 8.19 -4.29 -2.44
C PHE A 142 8.31 -5.05 -1.13
N LYS A 143 8.36 -4.35 0.01
CA LYS A 143 8.52 -5.01 1.32
C LYS A 143 7.17 -5.43 1.88
N SER A 144 6.41 -4.48 2.38
CA SER A 144 5.11 -4.74 2.98
C SER A 144 4.26 -3.47 3.00
N VAL A 145 2.98 -3.66 3.27
CA VAL A 145 2.01 -2.63 3.59
C VAL A 145 1.32 -2.98 4.91
N LEU A 146 0.80 -1.98 5.61
CA LEU A 146 0.04 -2.21 6.83
C LEU A 146 -1.45 -2.39 6.52
N ALA A 147 -2.04 -3.43 7.07
CA ALA A 147 -3.48 -3.61 7.13
C ALA A 147 -4.11 -2.57 8.08
N LEU A 148 -5.45 -2.51 8.10
CA LEU A 148 -6.21 -1.58 8.93
C LEU A 148 -5.83 -1.65 10.42
N ASP A 149 -5.56 -2.85 10.92
CA ASP A 149 -5.17 -3.12 12.32
C ASP A 149 -3.69 -2.91 12.63
N GLY A 150 -2.89 -2.52 11.62
CA GLY A 150 -1.45 -2.36 11.71
C GLY A 150 -0.64 -3.62 11.46
N THR A 151 -1.28 -4.74 11.12
CA THR A 151 -0.58 -5.97 10.74
C THR A 151 0.16 -5.78 9.42
N SER A 152 1.42 -6.21 9.36
CA SER A 152 2.26 -6.10 8.16
C SER A 152 1.96 -7.23 7.18
N LEU A 153 1.56 -6.86 5.95
CA LEU A 153 1.32 -7.77 4.84
C LEU A 153 2.46 -7.69 3.84
N GLY A 154 3.21 -8.77 3.68
CA GLY A 154 4.27 -8.86 2.68
C GLY A 154 3.69 -8.87 1.26
N LEU A 155 4.31 -8.14 0.33
CA LEU A 155 3.84 -8.02 -1.05
C LEU A 155 4.87 -8.59 -2.03
N ILE A 156 4.36 -9.29 -3.06
CA ILE A 156 5.17 -9.83 -4.17
C ILE A 156 4.46 -9.62 -5.51
N LEU A 157 5.22 -9.70 -6.60
CA LEU A 157 4.66 -9.92 -7.93
C LEU A 157 4.56 -11.44 -8.16
N GLY A 158 3.38 -12.01 -7.94
CA GLY A 158 3.10 -13.40 -8.25
C GLY A 158 2.24 -13.54 -9.51
N GLU A 159 1.88 -14.78 -9.86
CA GLU A 159 1.19 -15.09 -11.13
C GLU A 159 -0.12 -14.31 -11.34
N LYS A 160 -0.96 -14.22 -10.30
CA LYS A 160 -2.22 -13.48 -10.40
C LYS A 160 -2.00 -11.99 -10.65
N ALA A 161 -1.04 -11.39 -9.95
CA ALA A 161 -0.68 -10.00 -10.13
C ALA A 161 -0.07 -9.75 -11.53
N GLU A 162 0.74 -10.68 -12.05
CA GLU A 162 1.26 -10.59 -13.42
C GLU A 162 0.16 -10.62 -14.48
N GLU A 163 -0.83 -11.51 -14.32
CA GLU A 163 -1.97 -11.58 -15.24
C GLU A 163 -2.80 -10.30 -15.22
N GLU A 164 -3.07 -9.77 -14.04
CA GLU A 164 -3.86 -8.54 -13.90
C GLU A 164 -3.11 -7.33 -14.45
N ASN A 165 -1.81 -7.23 -14.22
CA ASN A 165 -0.97 -6.20 -14.81
C ASN A 165 -0.97 -6.26 -16.34
N LYS A 166 -0.93 -7.46 -16.95
CA LYS A 166 -1.06 -7.60 -18.39
C LYS A 166 -2.39 -7.06 -18.91
N ARG A 167 -3.50 -7.33 -18.21
CA ARG A 167 -4.83 -6.80 -18.56
C ARG A 167 -4.88 -5.27 -18.40
N LEU A 168 -4.36 -4.76 -17.28
CA LEU A 168 -4.30 -3.32 -17.02
C LEU A 168 -3.54 -2.59 -18.15
N TYR A 169 -2.37 -3.08 -18.53
CA TYR A 169 -1.54 -2.45 -19.56
C TYR A 169 -2.16 -2.50 -20.96
N VAL A 170 -2.93 -3.54 -21.28
CA VAL A 170 -3.69 -3.61 -22.52
C VAL A 170 -4.87 -2.63 -22.51
N ALA A 171 -5.59 -2.52 -21.38
CA ALA A 171 -6.75 -1.65 -21.26
C ALA A 171 -6.40 -0.15 -21.35
N VAL A 172 -5.27 0.25 -20.77
CA VAL A 172 -4.80 1.66 -20.78
C VAL A 172 -4.20 2.06 -22.14
N GLY A 173 -4.05 1.13 -23.09
CA GLY A 173 -3.57 1.42 -24.47
C GLY A 173 -2.12 1.86 -24.57
N ALA A 174 -1.46 1.93 -23.45
CA ALA A 174 -0.05 2.19 -23.36
C ALA A 174 0.44 1.22 -22.29
N GLY A 175 1.01 0.15 -22.74
CA GLY A 175 1.94 -0.47 -21.84
C GLY A 175 2.76 0.61 -21.16
N ILE A 176 3.43 0.34 -20.09
CA ILE A 176 4.56 1.16 -19.66
C ILE A 176 5.47 1.16 -20.90
N LEU A 177 5.28 2.19 -21.75
CA LEU A 177 5.73 2.20 -23.13
C LEU A 177 7.24 1.95 -23.16
N GLY A 178 7.62 0.78 -23.66
CA GLY A 178 9.01 0.41 -23.77
C GLY A 178 9.62 -0.23 -22.52
N LEU A 179 8.83 -0.74 -21.57
CA LEU A 179 9.32 -1.49 -20.42
C LEU A 179 8.89 -2.96 -20.47
N ILE A 180 9.82 -3.83 -20.10
CA ILE A 180 9.54 -5.23 -19.75
C ILE A 180 9.50 -5.30 -18.23
N VAL A 181 8.42 -5.88 -17.68
CA VAL A 181 8.31 -6.19 -16.25
C VAL A 181 8.37 -7.71 -16.12
N LEU A 182 9.33 -8.20 -15.35
CA LEU A 182 9.51 -9.62 -15.08
C LEU A 182 9.55 -9.85 -13.58
N SER A 183 8.90 -10.90 -13.12
CA SER A 183 9.13 -11.40 -11.77
C SER A 183 10.51 -12.05 -11.67
N SER A 184 11.11 -11.94 -10.51
CA SER A 184 12.35 -12.63 -10.19
C SER A 184 12.28 -13.13 -8.74
N PRO A 185 13.11 -14.11 -8.33
CA PRO A 185 13.13 -14.58 -6.94
C PRO A 185 13.38 -13.48 -5.90
N ILE A 186 13.88 -12.32 -6.32
CA ILE A 186 14.29 -11.22 -5.45
C ILE A 186 13.38 -9.97 -5.65
N GLY A 187 12.33 -10.06 -6.48
CA GLY A 187 11.44 -8.89 -6.74
C GLY A 187 11.13 -8.68 -8.22
N LEU A 188 10.88 -7.42 -8.61
CA LEU A 188 10.52 -7.05 -9.97
C LEU A 188 11.71 -6.52 -10.74
N VAL A 189 11.79 -6.93 -11.98
CA VAL A 189 12.80 -6.45 -12.95
C VAL A 189 12.12 -5.62 -14.02
N PHE A 190 12.46 -4.35 -14.10
CA PHE A 190 12.06 -3.45 -15.17
C PHE A 190 13.22 -3.28 -16.15
N GLY A 191 13.00 -3.64 -17.40
CA GLY A 191 13.96 -3.47 -18.49
C GLY A 191 13.42 -2.53 -19.55
N ALA A 192 14.26 -1.63 -20.10
CA ALA A 192 13.89 -0.86 -21.26
C ALA A 192 13.93 -1.76 -22.51
N LEU A 193 12.89 -1.69 -23.36
CA LEU A 193 12.82 -2.45 -24.63
C LEU A 193 13.79 -1.94 -25.68
N VAL A 194 14.17 -0.67 -25.58
CA VAL A 194 15.00 -0.01 -26.59
C VAL A 194 16.45 0.12 -26.11
N PRO A 195 17.44 -0.38 -26.87
CA PRO A 195 18.86 -0.19 -26.54
C PRO A 195 19.19 1.30 -26.38
N GLY A 196 20.00 1.62 -25.37
CA GLY A 196 20.39 3.01 -25.08
C GLY A 196 19.35 3.83 -24.31
N LYS A 197 18.14 3.30 -24.06
CA LYS A 197 17.10 3.95 -23.24
C LYS A 197 17.18 3.51 -21.78
N ASN A 198 16.99 4.45 -20.88
CA ASN A 198 16.85 4.16 -19.45
C ASN A 198 15.42 3.69 -19.13
N VAL A 199 15.31 2.90 -18.08
CA VAL A 199 14.02 2.60 -17.46
C VAL A 199 13.54 3.84 -16.73
N LYS A 200 12.27 4.20 -16.90
CA LYS A 200 11.58 5.23 -16.14
C LYS A 200 10.19 4.72 -15.78
N ILE A 201 9.88 4.69 -14.49
CA ILE A 201 8.57 4.43 -13.94
C ILE A 201 8.08 5.77 -13.42
N GLU A 202 7.02 6.31 -14.01
CA GLU A 202 6.51 7.64 -13.65
C GLU A 202 5.80 7.57 -12.29
N GLU A 203 5.85 8.67 -11.54
CA GLU A 203 4.98 8.90 -10.41
C GLU A 203 3.52 8.71 -10.84
N GLY A 204 2.70 8.12 -9.96
CA GLY A 204 1.30 7.81 -10.27
C GLY A 204 1.11 6.52 -11.08
N THR A 205 2.18 5.85 -11.53
CA THR A 205 2.05 4.54 -12.19
C THR A 205 1.41 3.54 -11.23
N GLU A 206 0.37 2.85 -11.70
CA GLU A 206 -0.33 1.82 -10.95
C GLU A 206 0.05 0.43 -11.44
N MET A 207 0.05 -0.51 -10.51
CA MET A 207 0.20 -1.93 -10.80
C MET A 207 -0.44 -2.78 -9.69
N PHE A 208 -0.66 -4.06 -9.98
CA PHE A 208 -1.08 -5.04 -9.00
C PHE A 208 0.13 -5.77 -8.43
N LEU A 209 0.11 -5.94 -7.12
CA LEU A 209 0.91 -6.92 -6.38
C LEU A 209 -0.03 -7.94 -5.78
N GLN A 210 0.50 -8.92 -5.08
CA GLN A 210 -0.30 -9.86 -4.31
C GLN A 210 0.32 -10.11 -2.94
N VAL A 211 -0.53 -10.46 -1.97
CA VAL A 211 -0.11 -10.88 -0.65
C VAL A 211 0.75 -12.14 -0.76
N LYS A 212 1.88 -12.17 -0.05
CA LYS A 212 2.89 -13.20 -0.15
C LYS A 212 2.49 -14.52 0.53
N GLU A 213 1.85 -14.43 1.66
CA GLU A 213 1.49 -15.56 2.53
C GLU A 213 0.18 -15.30 3.27
N ASP A 214 -0.51 -16.37 3.66
CA ASP A 214 -1.73 -16.26 4.46
C ASP A 214 -1.43 -15.50 5.75
N THR A 215 -2.19 -14.45 6.01
CA THR A 215 -1.97 -13.60 7.18
C THR A 215 -3.31 -13.26 7.84
N THR A 216 -3.40 -13.47 9.14
CA THR A 216 -4.59 -13.11 9.92
C THR A 216 -4.54 -11.63 10.31
N VAL A 217 -5.64 -10.93 10.09
CA VAL A 217 -5.82 -9.50 10.43
C VAL A 217 -7.15 -9.27 11.10
N ILE A 218 -7.28 -8.13 11.79
CA ILE A 218 -8.57 -7.63 12.28
C ILE A 218 -9.14 -6.66 11.24
N ALA A 219 -10.31 -6.96 10.75
CA ALA A 219 -10.98 -6.23 9.68
C ALA A 219 -12.27 -5.55 10.14
N LEU A 220 -12.63 -4.47 9.46
CA LEU A 220 -13.89 -3.77 9.63
C LEU A 220 -14.92 -4.30 8.63
N VAL A 221 -16.08 -4.79 9.10
CA VAL A 221 -17.20 -5.16 8.24
C VAL A 221 -17.87 -3.88 7.73
N HIS A 222 -18.00 -3.79 6.41
CA HIS A 222 -18.54 -2.61 5.70
C HIS A 222 -19.99 -2.84 5.26
#